data_a81780b068fe2c50052f283fcf2fc0c8
#
_entry.id   a81780b068fe2c50052f283fcf2fc0c8
#
_cell.length_a   1.000
_cell.length_b   1.000
_cell.length_c   1.000
_cell.angle_alpha   90.00
_cell.angle_beta   90.00
_cell.angle_gamma   90.00
#
_symmetry.space_group_name_H-M   'P 1'
#
loop_
_entity.id
_entity.type
_entity.pdbx_description
1 polymer ?
#
loop_
_entity_poly.entity_id
_entity_poly.type
_entity_poly.pdbx_seq_one_letter_code
_entity_poly.pdbx_strand_id
1 'polypeptide(L)'
;MSLKGNARATFLESGDPALKDYYPAWVNNLADDVTVEGSLLDGAVQGPDAVRKVVLGIRSLYERQEFRFAGPCGNNGFLEDYVARVRGEPLGCVVLVTLNAAGKAQHIAANYRPLSSLLLLSRLVREKLAGTPYAEQFAASESSS
;
A
#
# COMPACT_ATOMS: atom_id res chain seq x y z
N MET A 1 19.78 6.08 2.62
CA MET A 1 18.63 5.45 2.01
C MET A 1 17.40 5.69 2.88
N SER A 2 16.30 6.07 2.27
CA SER A 2 15.12 6.52 3.01
C SER A 2 14.51 5.44 3.91
N LEU A 3 14.54 4.18 3.51
CA LEU A 3 13.98 3.11 4.34
C LEU A 3 14.84 2.76 5.53
N LYS A 4 16.04 3.30 5.57
CA LYS A 4 16.95 3.02 6.68
C LYS A 4 16.36 3.46 8.02
N GLY A 5 15.62 4.55 8.04
CA GLY A 5 14.95 5.02 9.24
C GLY A 5 13.94 4.04 9.80
N ASN A 6 13.40 3.15 8.94
CA ASN A 6 12.42 2.15 9.32
C ASN A 6 13.03 0.78 9.55
N ALA A 7 14.34 0.63 9.38
CA ALA A 7 14.99 -0.67 9.55
C ALA A 7 14.83 -1.21 10.96
N ARG A 8 14.64 -0.34 11.94
CA ARG A 8 14.40 -0.76 13.32
C ARG A 8 13.09 -1.51 13.50
N ALA A 9 12.18 -1.36 12.54
CA ALA A 9 10.91 -2.05 12.61
C ALA A 9 11.04 -3.54 12.33
N THR A 10 12.23 -4.00 11.93
CA THR A 10 12.47 -5.42 11.73
C THR A 10 12.16 -6.20 13.00
N PHE A 11 11.30 -7.21 12.86
CA PHE A 11 10.91 -8.09 13.96
C PHE A 11 10.06 -7.44 15.05
N LEU A 12 9.49 -6.26 14.82
CA LEU A 12 8.55 -5.67 15.76
C LEU A 12 7.24 -6.45 15.69
N GLU A 13 6.65 -6.67 16.84
CA GLU A 13 5.41 -7.42 16.93
C GLU A 13 4.21 -6.50 17.09
N SER A 14 3.03 -7.06 16.84
CA SER A 14 1.78 -6.35 17.07
C SER A 14 1.74 -5.81 18.51
N GLY A 15 1.39 -4.56 18.65
CA GLY A 15 1.37 -3.89 19.95
C GLY A 15 2.68 -3.24 20.33
N ASP A 16 3.74 -3.41 19.56
CA ASP A 16 5.01 -2.73 19.82
C ASP A 16 4.82 -1.23 19.65
N PRO A 17 5.15 -0.41 20.69
CA PRO A 17 4.97 1.03 20.60
C PRO A 17 5.68 1.69 19.42
N ALA A 18 6.77 1.10 18.93
CA ALA A 18 7.52 1.66 17.80
C ALA A 18 6.72 1.61 16.50
N LEU A 19 5.75 0.70 16.38
CA LEU A 19 4.91 0.61 15.18
C LEU A 19 3.76 1.63 15.18
N LYS A 20 3.45 2.20 16.34
CA LYS A 20 2.33 3.14 16.45
C LYS A 20 2.52 4.36 15.57
N ASP A 21 3.75 4.87 15.50
CA ASP A 21 4.07 6.06 14.75
C ASP A 21 4.81 5.74 13.44
N TYR A 22 4.78 4.47 13.04
CA TYR A 22 5.47 4.05 11.84
C TYR A 22 4.92 4.76 10.59
N TYR A 23 5.82 5.27 9.77
CA TYR A 23 5.47 5.88 8.49
C TYR A 23 6.26 5.17 7.38
N PRO A 24 5.61 4.73 6.31
CA PRO A 24 6.31 4.05 5.23
C PRO A 24 7.14 5.02 4.40
N ALA A 25 8.41 5.17 4.80
CA ALA A 25 9.31 6.13 4.16
C ALA A 25 9.50 5.88 2.67
N TRP A 26 9.28 4.66 2.21
CA TRP A 26 9.43 4.34 0.78
C TRP A 26 8.48 5.14 -0.12
N VAL A 27 7.36 5.61 0.42
CA VAL A 27 6.41 6.44 -0.34
C VAL A 27 7.07 7.74 -0.85
N ASN A 28 8.06 8.22 -0.14
CA ASN A 28 8.78 9.44 -0.50
C ASN A 28 10.09 9.16 -1.23
N ASN A 29 10.33 7.91 -1.61
CA ASN A 29 11.58 7.51 -2.25
C ASN A 29 11.30 6.52 -3.37
N LEU A 30 10.49 6.95 -4.33
CA LEU A 30 10.07 6.12 -5.45
C LEU A 30 11.03 6.27 -6.62
N ALA A 31 11.31 5.14 -7.28
CA ALA A 31 12.12 5.14 -8.50
C ALA A 31 11.32 5.76 -9.65
N ASP A 32 12.02 6.26 -10.67
CA ASP A 32 11.36 6.89 -11.82
C ASP A 32 10.46 5.91 -12.58
N ASP A 33 10.80 4.64 -12.56
CA ASP A 33 10.04 3.58 -13.24
C ASP A 33 9.20 2.74 -12.27
N VAL A 34 8.90 3.26 -11.09
CA VAL A 34 8.17 2.54 -10.06
C VAL A 34 6.80 2.08 -10.58
N THR A 35 6.39 0.89 -10.14
CA THR A 35 5.06 0.34 -10.41
C THR A 35 4.40 -0.11 -9.12
N VAL A 36 3.07 -0.02 -9.08
CA VAL A 36 2.27 -0.62 -8.02
C VAL A 36 1.24 -1.55 -8.66
N GLU A 37 1.07 -2.71 -8.06
CA GLU A 37 0.04 -3.66 -8.43
C GLU A 37 -0.45 -4.39 -7.18
N GLY A 38 -1.48 -5.18 -7.33
CA GLY A 38 -1.99 -5.96 -6.21
C GLY A 38 -3.46 -6.28 -6.36
N SER A 39 -4.05 -6.76 -5.28
CA SER A 39 -5.40 -7.30 -5.31
C SER A 39 -6.51 -6.27 -5.52
N LEU A 40 -6.22 -4.98 -5.40
CA LEU A 40 -7.22 -3.93 -5.63
C LEU A 40 -7.34 -3.53 -7.10
N LEU A 41 -6.33 -3.83 -7.93
CA LEU A 41 -6.24 -3.35 -9.31
C LEU A 41 -6.20 -4.50 -10.29
N ASP A 42 -6.69 -4.25 -11.50
CA ASP A 42 -6.57 -5.25 -12.58
C ASP A 42 -5.20 -5.26 -13.21
N GLY A 43 -4.54 -4.11 -13.28
CA GLY A 43 -3.23 -4.00 -13.88
C GLY A 43 -2.27 -3.30 -12.96
N ALA A 44 -1.22 -2.72 -13.51
CA ALA A 44 -0.24 -1.97 -12.76
C ALA A 44 -0.35 -0.49 -13.08
N VAL A 45 -0.04 0.34 -12.09
CA VAL A 45 0.09 1.79 -12.28
C VAL A 45 1.57 2.12 -12.22
N GLN A 46 2.05 2.92 -13.18
CA GLN A 46 3.47 3.22 -13.33
C GLN A 46 3.75 4.71 -13.17
N GLY A 47 4.90 5.00 -12.60
CA GLY A 47 5.42 6.35 -12.43
C GLY A 47 5.23 6.87 -11.01
N PRO A 48 6.19 7.69 -10.53
CA PRO A 48 6.18 8.10 -9.12
C PRO A 48 4.96 8.92 -8.75
N ASP A 49 4.53 9.85 -9.58
CA ASP A 49 3.37 10.68 -9.23
C ASP A 49 2.09 9.85 -9.18
N ALA A 50 1.89 8.97 -10.16
CA ALA A 50 0.70 8.12 -10.22
C ALA A 50 0.69 7.12 -9.07
N VAL A 51 1.82 6.46 -8.82
CA VAL A 51 1.93 5.48 -7.74
C VAL A 51 1.68 6.14 -6.39
N ARG A 52 2.28 7.31 -6.16
CA ARG A 52 2.08 8.05 -4.93
C ARG A 52 0.61 8.41 -4.73
N LYS A 53 -0.04 8.89 -5.77
CA LYS A 53 -1.45 9.26 -5.70
C LYS A 53 -2.33 8.07 -5.36
N VAL A 54 -2.06 6.92 -5.96
CA VAL A 54 -2.79 5.68 -5.66
C VAL A 54 -2.57 5.27 -4.22
N VAL A 55 -1.32 5.19 -3.78
CA VAL A 55 -0.99 4.73 -2.43
C VAL A 55 -1.58 5.66 -1.37
N LEU A 56 -1.41 6.95 -1.53
CA LEU A 56 -1.94 7.91 -0.55
C LEU A 56 -3.46 7.99 -0.60
N GLY A 57 -4.05 7.82 -1.80
CA GLY A 57 -5.49 7.75 -1.95
C GLY A 57 -6.09 6.58 -1.19
N ILE A 58 -5.46 5.42 -1.28
CA ILE A 58 -5.89 4.24 -0.53
C ILE A 58 -5.80 4.51 0.97
N ARG A 59 -4.66 4.99 1.43
CA ARG A 59 -4.46 5.24 2.86
C ARG A 59 -5.46 6.25 3.42
N SER A 60 -5.86 7.23 2.63
CA SER A 60 -6.79 8.24 3.08
C SER A 60 -8.17 7.69 3.41
N LEU A 61 -8.49 6.49 2.93
CA LEU A 61 -9.77 5.84 3.19
C LEU A 61 -9.77 5.02 4.47
N TYR A 62 -8.60 4.77 5.06
CA TYR A 62 -8.51 3.99 6.28
C TYR A 62 -9.00 4.81 7.47
N GLU A 63 -9.89 4.23 8.26
CA GLU A 63 -10.35 4.80 9.52
C GLU A 63 -9.34 4.50 10.63
N ARG A 64 -8.60 3.40 10.47
CA ARG A 64 -7.63 2.94 11.43
C ARG A 64 -6.59 2.10 10.71
N GLN A 65 -5.35 2.14 11.16
CA GLN A 65 -4.27 1.31 10.62
C GLN A 65 -3.33 0.91 11.75
N GLU A 66 -3.02 -0.36 11.83
CA GLU A 66 -2.15 -0.88 12.86
C GLU A 66 -1.16 -1.85 12.22
N PHE A 67 0.12 -1.52 12.29
CA PHE A 67 1.17 -2.37 11.73
C PHE A 67 1.50 -3.50 12.69
N ARG A 68 1.57 -4.71 12.14
CA ARG A 68 1.97 -5.90 12.87
C ARG A 68 3.41 -6.24 12.63
N PHE A 69 3.92 -5.87 11.46
CA PHE A 69 5.31 -6.05 11.10
C PHE A 69 5.69 -5.02 10.04
N ALA A 70 6.91 -4.51 10.15
CA ALA A 70 7.51 -3.70 9.10
C ALA A 70 9.01 -3.89 9.18
N GLY A 71 9.64 -4.33 8.10
CA GLY A 71 11.07 -4.56 8.11
C GLY A 71 11.59 -5.15 6.81
N PRO A 72 12.91 -5.37 6.75
CA PRO A 72 13.55 -5.92 5.55
C PRO A 72 13.05 -7.30 5.19
N CYS A 73 13.02 -7.57 3.91
CA CYS A 73 12.66 -8.87 3.35
C CYS A 73 13.68 -9.19 2.27
N GLY A 74 14.65 -10.05 2.59
CA GLY A 74 15.78 -10.30 1.71
C GLY A 74 16.72 -9.11 1.63
N ASN A 75 17.54 -9.06 0.58
CA ASN A 75 18.57 -8.02 0.44
C ASN A 75 18.04 -6.73 -0.17
N ASN A 76 16.95 -6.82 -0.91
CA ASN A 76 16.42 -5.67 -1.65
C ASN A 76 14.92 -5.50 -1.49
N GLY A 77 14.34 -6.07 -0.43
CA GLY A 77 12.92 -5.97 -0.17
C GLY A 77 12.60 -5.34 1.16
N PHE A 78 11.37 -4.85 1.27
CA PHE A 78 10.83 -4.34 2.52
C PHE A 78 9.40 -4.80 2.62
N LEU A 79 9.04 -5.39 3.76
CA LEU A 79 7.74 -6.00 3.96
C LEU A 79 6.96 -5.25 5.04
N GLU A 80 5.69 -5.02 4.76
CA GLU A 80 4.75 -4.48 5.76
C GLU A 80 3.57 -5.43 5.86
N ASP A 81 3.13 -5.69 7.09
CA ASP A 81 1.91 -6.44 7.36
C ASP A 81 1.10 -5.62 8.34
N TYR A 82 -0.10 -5.22 7.94
CA TYR A 82 -0.93 -4.38 8.79
C TYR A 82 -2.40 -4.75 8.69
N VAL A 83 -3.17 -4.30 9.67
CA VAL A 83 -4.62 -4.35 9.63
C VAL A 83 -5.15 -2.92 9.61
N ALA A 84 -6.33 -2.76 9.04
CA ALA A 84 -6.96 -1.46 8.89
C ALA A 84 -8.47 -1.64 8.96
N ARG A 85 -9.17 -0.52 8.89
CA ARG A 85 -10.65 -0.52 8.84
C ARG A 85 -11.10 0.47 7.78
N VAL A 86 -12.08 0.07 6.98
CA VAL A 86 -12.68 0.94 5.97
C VAL A 86 -14.19 0.78 6.05
N ARG A 87 -14.90 1.90 6.27
CA ARG A 87 -16.36 1.89 6.42
C ARG A 87 -16.83 0.88 7.47
N GLY A 88 -16.08 0.78 8.57
CA GLY A 88 -16.38 -0.16 9.65
C GLY A 88 -15.95 -1.60 9.39
N GLU A 89 -15.48 -1.94 8.20
CA GLU A 89 -15.11 -3.31 7.84
C GLU A 89 -13.63 -3.58 8.09
N PRO A 90 -13.29 -4.72 8.70
CA PRO A 90 -11.90 -5.05 8.94
C PRO A 90 -11.17 -5.43 7.65
N LEU A 91 -9.91 -5.07 7.57
CA LEU A 91 -9.10 -5.22 6.39
C LEU A 91 -7.68 -5.57 6.81
N GLY A 92 -7.05 -6.50 6.10
CA GLY A 92 -5.64 -6.79 6.28
C GLY A 92 -4.89 -6.58 4.98
N CYS A 93 -3.62 -6.23 5.08
CA CYS A 93 -2.80 -5.98 3.90
C CYS A 93 -1.36 -6.41 4.13
N VAL A 94 -0.80 -7.06 3.14
CA VAL A 94 0.64 -7.34 3.08
C VAL A 94 1.20 -6.59 1.89
N VAL A 95 2.22 -5.78 2.14
CA VAL A 95 2.88 -4.98 1.09
C VAL A 95 4.32 -5.44 0.98
N LEU A 96 4.73 -5.81 -0.23
CA LEU A 96 6.13 -6.09 -0.51
C LEU A 96 6.67 -4.99 -1.42
N VAL A 97 7.69 -4.30 -0.93
CA VAL A 97 8.37 -3.25 -1.69
C VAL A 97 9.71 -3.79 -2.13
N THR A 98 9.98 -3.74 -3.44
CA THR A 98 11.27 -4.13 -3.99
C THR A 98 12.07 -2.86 -4.28
N LEU A 99 13.31 -2.83 -3.80
CA LEU A 99 14.18 -1.67 -3.95
C LEU A 99 15.16 -1.91 -5.11
N ASN A 100 15.47 -0.85 -5.84
CA ASN A 100 16.49 -0.92 -6.88
C ASN A 100 17.88 -0.72 -6.27
N ALA A 101 18.92 -0.72 -7.11
CA ALA A 101 20.31 -0.61 -6.65
C ALA A 101 20.58 0.72 -5.92
N ALA A 102 19.79 1.75 -6.19
CA ALA A 102 19.92 3.04 -5.51
C ALA A 102 19.13 3.09 -4.20
N GLY A 103 18.45 2.01 -3.83
CA GLY A 103 17.66 1.95 -2.62
C GLY A 103 16.28 2.60 -2.75
N LYS A 104 15.84 2.88 -3.97
CA LYS A 104 14.52 3.47 -4.21
C LYS A 104 13.49 2.37 -4.45
N ALA A 105 12.25 2.64 -4.07
CA ALA A 105 11.16 1.70 -4.28
C ALA A 105 10.84 1.59 -5.77
N GLN A 106 11.03 0.40 -6.33
CA GLN A 106 10.84 0.17 -7.76
C GLN A 106 9.58 -0.60 -8.07
N HIS A 107 9.16 -1.47 -7.16
CA HIS A 107 7.94 -2.25 -7.34
C HIS A 107 7.23 -2.42 -6.02
N ILE A 108 5.93 -2.19 -6.01
CA ILE A 108 5.11 -2.32 -4.81
C ILE A 108 3.99 -3.30 -5.14
N ALA A 109 3.93 -4.39 -4.36
CA ALA A 109 2.84 -5.36 -4.46
C ALA A 109 2.05 -5.30 -3.17
N ALA A 110 0.78 -4.94 -3.26
CA ALA A 110 -0.10 -4.80 -2.09
C ALA A 110 -1.27 -5.75 -2.22
N ASN A 111 -1.39 -6.69 -1.27
CA ASN A 111 -2.42 -7.71 -1.33
C ASN A 111 -3.30 -7.65 -0.09
N TYR A 112 -4.59 -7.53 -0.31
CA TYR A 112 -5.58 -7.26 0.71
C TYR A 112 -6.46 -8.48 0.98
N ARG A 113 -7.02 -8.51 2.18
CA ARG A 113 -7.95 -9.56 2.63
C ARG A 113 -8.96 -8.96 3.60
N PRO A 114 -10.13 -9.53 3.84
CA PRO A 114 -10.76 -10.60 3.07
C PRO A 114 -11.37 -10.07 1.77
N LEU A 115 -11.91 -10.95 0.96
CA LEU A 115 -12.45 -10.59 -0.36
C LEU A 115 -13.48 -9.46 -0.29
N SER A 116 -14.44 -9.54 0.63
CA SER A 116 -15.48 -8.53 0.73
C SER A 116 -14.92 -7.14 1.03
N SER A 117 -13.95 -7.06 1.93
CA SER A 117 -13.35 -5.77 2.30
C SER A 117 -12.48 -5.22 1.18
N LEU A 118 -11.75 -6.10 0.46
CA LEU A 118 -10.96 -5.62 -0.65
C LEU A 118 -11.84 -5.10 -1.80
N LEU A 119 -12.97 -5.74 -2.07
CA LEU A 119 -13.90 -5.25 -3.09
C LEU A 119 -14.48 -3.90 -2.72
N LEU A 120 -14.86 -3.73 -1.45
CA LEU A 120 -15.34 -2.44 -0.96
C LEU A 120 -14.26 -1.37 -1.12
N LEU A 121 -13.05 -1.66 -0.68
CA LEU A 121 -11.95 -0.70 -0.76
C LEU A 121 -11.65 -0.34 -2.21
N SER A 122 -11.61 -1.34 -3.10
CA SER A 122 -11.32 -1.09 -4.51
C SER A 122 -12.35 -0.15 -5.14
N ARG A 123 -13.64 -0.35 -4.84
CA ARG A 123 -14.71 0.54 -5.33
C ARG A 123 -14.56 1.97 -4.81
N LEU A 124 -14.21 2.10 -3.52
CA LEU A 124 -14.02 3.41 -2.92
C LEU A 124 -12.81 4.14 -3.50
N VAL A 125 -11.74 3.40 -3.78
CA VAL A 125 -10.56 3.99 -4.43
C VAL A 125 -10.91 4.47 -5.83
N ARG A 126 -11.68 3.67 -6.59
CA ARG A 126 -12.13 4.10 -7.91
C ARG A 126 -12.89 5.43 -7.86
N GLU A 127 -13.78 5.56 -6.89
CA GLU A 127 -14.52 6.81 -6.71
C GLU A 127 -13.59 7.97 -6.37
N LYS A 128 -12.64 7.72 -5.49
CA LYS A 128 -11.70 8.75 -5.05
C LYS A 128 -10.79 9.22 -6.18
N LEU A 129 -10.42 8.31 -7.08
CA LEU A 129 -9.53 8.60 -8.19
C LEU A 129 -10.29 8.91 -9.48
N ALA A 130 -11.59 9.11 -9.41
CA ALA A 130 -12.41 9.45 -10.57
C ALA A 130 -11.83 10.67 -11.28
N GLY A 131 -11.79 10.60 -12.61
CA GLY A 131 -11.20 11.66 -13.42
C GLY A 131 -9.72 11.48 -13.69
N THR A 132 -9.07 10.51 -13.05
CA THR A 132 -7.67 10.19 -13.33
C THR A 132 -7.59 9.03 -14.32
N PRO A 133 -6.45 8.90 -15.04
CA PRO A 133 -6.31 7.80 -16.02
C PRO A 133 -6.28 6.40 -15.39
N TYR A 134 -6.01 6.29 -14.10
CA TYR A 134 -5.88 4.98 -13.45
C TYR A 134 -7.09 4.56 -12.63
N ALA A 135 -8.15 5.36 -12.62
CA ALA A 135 -9.37 4.99 -11.88
C ALA A 135 -9.97 3.67 -12.36
N GLU A 136 -9.87 3.39 -13.65
CA GLU A 136 -10.46 2.19 -14.24
C GLU A 136 -9.74 0.91 -13.88
N GLN A 137 -8.56 1.00 -13.25
CA GLN A 137 -7.87 -0.18 -12.73
C GLN A 137 -8.61 -0.80 -11.54
N PHE A 138 -9.47 -0.02 -10.88
CA PHE A 138 -10.16 -0.45 -9.66
C PHE A 138 -11.58 -0.93 -9.98
N ALA A 139 -12.16 -1.68 -9.03
CA ALA A 139 -13.45 -2.32 -9.24
C ALA A 139 -14.57 -1.31 -9.51
N ALA A 140 -15.39 -1.59 -10.50
CA ALA A 140 -16.56 -0.77 -10.80
C ALA A 140 -17.56 -0.86 -9.64
N SER A 141 -18.39 0.18 -9.49
CA SER A 141 -19.42 0.16 -8.48
C SER A 141 -20.47 -0.91 -8.82
N GLU A 142 -21.15 -1.44 -7.81
CA GLU A 142 -22.17 -2.45 -8.03
C GLU A 142 -23.32 -1.94 -8.88
N SER A 143 -23.63 -0.65 -8.73
CA SER A 143 -24.75 -0.06 -9.45
C SER A 143 -24.50 0.05 -10.95
N SER A 144 -23.27 -0.16 -11.41
CA SER A 144 -22.94 -0.06 -12.83
C SER A 144 -22.96 -1.40 -13.54
N SER A 145 -23.28 -2.48 -12.86
CA SER A 145 -23.32 -3.81 -13.44
C SER A 145 -24.66 -4.13 -14.10
#